data_78e10f254471a3e050c17e65a92bcf67
#
_entry.id   78e10f254471a3e050c17e65a92bcf67
#
_cell.length_a   1.000
_cell.length_b   1.000
_cell.length_c   1.000
_cell.angle_alpha   90.00
_cell.angle_beta   90.00
_cell.angle_gamma   90.00
#
_symmetry.space_group_name_H-M   'P 1'
#
loop_
_entity.id
_entity.type
_entity.pdbx_description
1 polymer ?
#
loop_
_entity_poly.entity_id
_entity_poly.type
_entity_poly.pdbx_seq_one_letter_code
_entity_poly.pdbx_strand_id
1 'polypeptide(L)'
;MKGSGERRGAAIAAGAALTLVLLSGCASPGPPQPPSLKLPEVVSGLTASRVGNEVRLQWTTPSRTTDQMLITEPVEAEICRETALATPASDKVGQNAVKGAVTAPCSSVVLRVRVKPGASEAVDPLPAELTSAPARLLAYRVQLRNVAGRTAGPSAVVYAASGPALRAVEELIGRATKAGVVLEWKAATGEAEAIELDRNLVQPPTATVTATSLASSTTTATTAGSSVEHKGTLLGATKEPLETRFRTGAAGSSTVDAGGTIDRTAQIGHTYRYTVQWVRSMELGGRTLEVRSLPSAAVTVEMKNVFPPEAPVGLVAVPGFTSAANDSAQKPTIDLSWEPDMEPHIAGYRVYRHDLDGDAASTWTQLDSELVPVAAYRDQTVVSGRRYAYQVTAVSDAGNESTRSDEVVETAPGP
;
A
#
# COMPACT_ATOMS: atom_id res chain seq x y z
N MET A 1 -99.76 -12.53 31.52
CA MET A 1 -99.03 -11.54 31.06
C MET A 1 -97.64 -12.11 30.57
N LYS A 2 -97.50 -12.12 29.49
CA LYS A 2 -96.80 -12.57 28.27
C LYS A 2 -95.66 -11.63 28.03
N GLY A 3 -94.39 -11.97 27.82
CA GLY A 3 -93.79 -12.98 27.06
C GLY A 3 -92.90 -12.27 26.06
N SER A 4 -91.61 -12.06 26.34
CA SER A 4 -90.69 -11.60 25.34
C SER A 4 -89.37 -12.42 25.48
N GLY A 5 -89.24 -13.38 24.60
CA GLY A 5 -88.12 -14.29 24.61
C GLY A 5 -87.81 -14.91 23.27
N GLU A 6 -87.81 -14.10 22.17
CA GLU A 6 -87.50 -14.71 20.86
C GLU A 6 -86.93 -13.68 19.85
N ARG A 7 -85.84 -13.01 20.19
CA ARG A 7 -85.14 -12.27 19.17
C ARG A 7 -83.59 -12.23 19.34
N ARG A 8 -83.01 -13.17 20.05
CA ARG A 8 -81.52 -13.16 20.22
C ARG A 8 -80.80 -14.31 19.49
N GLY A 9 -81.53 -15.23 18.84
CA GLY A 9 -80.91 -16.36 18.13
C GLY A 9 -80.60 -16.18 16.67
N ALA A 10 -81.15 -15.16 16.00
CA ALA A 10 -80.99 -14.99 14.55
C ALA A 10 -79.83 -14.13 14.13
N ALA A 11 -79.29 -13.29 15.04
CA ALA A 11 -78.17 -12.36 14.69
C ALA A 11 -76.80 -13.04 14.79
N ILE A 12 -76.60 -14.12 15.50
CA ILE A 12 -75.36 -14.84 15.67
C ILE A 12 -75.05 -15.79 14.51
N ALA A 13 -76.07 -16.33 13.87
CA ALA A 13 -75.94 -17.27 12.75
C ALA A 13 -75.56 -16.52 11.43
N ALA A 14 -75.93 -15.26 11.26
CA ALA A 14 -75.61 -14.48 10.07
C ALA A 14 -74.16 -13.96 10.11
N GLY A 15 -73.57 -13.72 11.29
CA GLY A 15 -72.18 -13.29 11.45
C GLY A 15 -71.14 -14.39 11.19
N ALA A 16 -71.51 -15.68 11.53
CA ALA A 16 -70.61 -16.81 11.30
C ALA A 16 -70.54 -17.25 9.83
N ALA A 17 -71.62 -17.04 9.08
CA ALA A 17 -71.64 -17.35 7.62
C ALA A 17 -70.88 -16.32 6.77
N LEU A 18 -70.79 -15.05 7.21
CA LEU A 18 -70.10 -14.01 6.45
C LEU A 18 -68.56 -14.00 6.66
N THR A 19 -68.09 -14.57 7.78
CA THR A 19 -66.65 -14.73 8.05
C THR A 19 -66.02 -15.95 7.35
N LEU A 20 -66.78 -16.93 6.94
CA LEU A 20 -66.26 -18.10 6.25
C LEU A 20 -66.08 -17.89 4.72
N VAL A 21 -66.69 -16.87 4.15
CA VAL A 21 -66.59 -16.57 2.69
C VAL A 21 -65.38 -15.71 2.31
N LEU A 22 -64.73 -15.10 3.29
CA LEU A 22 -63.53 -14.27 3.05
C LEU A 22 -62.20 -15.04 3.07
N LEU A 23 -62.18 -16.34 3.33
CA LEU A 23 -60.98 -17.20 3.36
C LEU A 23 -60.79 -18.08 2.13
N SER A 24 -61.68 -18.02 1.15
CA SER A 24 -61.47 -18.60 -0.16
C SER A 24 -60.71 -17.65 -1.08
N GLY A 25 -59.55 -17.19 -0.65
CA GLY A 25 -58.54 -16.58 -1.54
C GLY A 25 -58.09 -17.66 -2.52
N CYS A 26 -58.61 -17.64 -3.74
CA CYS A 26 -58.08 -18.41 -4.85
C CYS A 26 -56.64 -18.00 -5.04
N ALA A 27 -55.68 -18.73 -4.46
CA ALA A 27 -54.31 -18.71 -4.91
C ALA A 27 -54.32 -19.26 -6.34
N SER A 28 -54.51 -18.37 -7.33
CA SER A 28 -54.24 -18.75 -8.71
C SER A 28 -52.80 -19.18 -8.79
N PRO A 29 -52.47 -20.42 -9.11
CA PRO A 29 -51.06 -20.76 -9.37
C PRO A 29 -50.59 -19.83 -10.47
N GLY A 30 -49.55 -19.08 -10.20
CA GLY A 30 -48.91 -18.24 -11.21
C GLY A 30 -48.56 -19.08 -12.45
N PRO A 31 -48.41 -18.45 -13.61
CA PRO A 31 -48.04 -19.20 -14.81
C PRO A 31 -46.79 -20.03 -14.52
N PRO A 32 -46.72 -21.26 -15.02
CA PRO A 32 -45.60 -22.16 -14.78
C PRO A 32 -44.32 -21.44 -15.21
N GLN A 33 -43.41 -21.29 -14.26
CA GLN A 33 -42.07 -20.70 -14.51
C GLN A 33 -41.32 -21.65 -15.47
N PRO A 34 -40.71 -21.15 -16.52
CA PRO A 34 -39.86 -21.99 -17.36
C PRO A 34 -38.75 -22.64 -16.52
N PRO A 35 -38.36 -23.87 -16.87
CA PRO A 35 -37.32 -24.55 -16.11
C PRO A 35 -36.03 -23.72 -16.10
N SER A 36 -35.41 -23.57 -14.92
CA SER A 36 -34.16 -22.86 -14.73
C SER A 36 -33.08 -23.47 -15.60
N LEU A 37 -32.43 -22.64 -16.40
CA LEU A 37 -31.28 -23.03 -17.24
C LEU A 37 -29.97 -23.07 -16.45
N LYS A 38 -29.96 -22.59 -15.20
CA LYS A 38 -28.79 -22.51 -14.32
C LYS A 38 -27.56 -21.91 -15.04
N LEU A 39 -27.79 -20.83 -15.79
CA LEU A 39 -26.71 -20.14 -16.51
C LEU A 39 -25.93 -19.28 -15.53
N PRO A 40 -24.60 -19.40 -15.44
CA PRO A 40 -23.79 -18.42 -14.72
C PRO A 40 -24.05 -17.02 -15.27
N GLU A 41 -24.16 -16.01 -14.42
CA GLU A 41 -24.19 -14.62 -14.87
C GLU A 41 -22.90 -14.28 -15.63
N VAL A 42 -22.92 -13.18 -16.40
CA VAL A 42 -21.77 -12.72 -17.16
C VAL A 42 -20.68 -12.21 -16.22
N VAL A 43 -19.42 -12.52 -16.49
CA VAL A 43 -18.28 -12.03 -15.67
C VAL A 43 -18.21 -10.50 -15.69
N SER A 44 -17.73 -9.94 -14.61
CA SER A 44 -17.55 -8.48 -14.46
C SER A 44 -16.09 -8.12 -14.22
N GLY A 45 -15.73 -6.84 -14.44
CA GLY A 45 -14.40 -6.33 -14.17
C GLY A 45 -13.30 -6.98 -15.01
N LEU A 46 -13.63 -7.49 -16.23
CA LEU A 46 -12.60 -8.06 -17.11
C LEU A 46 -11.58 -7.00 -17.49
N THR A 47 -10.31 -7.34 -17.30
CA THR A 47 -9.14 -6.55 -17.72
C THR A 47 -8.18 -7.43 -18.51
N ALA A 48 -7.39 -6.83 -19.39
CA ALA A 48 -6.33 -7.50 -20.15
C ALA A 48 -5.03 -6.68 -20.04
N SER A 49 -3.93 -7.32 -19.73
CA SER A 49 -2.61 -6.70 -19.67
C SER A 49 -1.59 -7.52 -20.43
N ARG A 50 -0.82 -6.89 -21.32
CA ARG A 50 0.26 -7.53 -22.05
C ARG A 50 1.54 -7.51 -21.22
N VAL A 51 2.11 -8.69 -20.95
CA VAL A 51 3.38 -8.85 -20.24
C VAL A 51 4.27 -9.86 -21.01
N GLY A 52 5.40 -9.41 -21.50
CA GLY A 52 6.24 -10.24 -22.34
C GLY A 52 5.47 -10.79 -23.55
N ASN A 53 5.47 -12.11 -23.76
CA ASN A 53 4.73 -12.78 -24.82
C ASN A 53 3.37 -13.34 -24.38
N GLU A 54 2.81 -12.84 -23.28
CA GLU A 54 1.56 -13.31 -22.71
C GLU A 54 0.57 -12.17 -22.53
N VAL A 55 -0.73 -12.48 -22.61
CA VAL A 55 -1.79 -11.59 -22.18
C VAL A 55 -2.41 -12.14 -20.90
N ARG A 56 -2.31 -11.40 -19.83
CA ARG A 56 -2.92 -11.72 -18.54
C ARG A 56 -4.31 -11.11 -18.46
N LEU A 57 -5.26 -11.97 -18.18
CA LEU A 57 -6.68 -11.63 -18.05
C LEU A 57 -7.09 -11.79 -16.61
N GLN A 58 -7.80 -10.81 -16.05
CA GLN A 58 -8.35 -10.87 -14.71
C GLN A 58 -9.81 -10.44 -14.75
N TRP A 59 -10.66 -11.11 -13.97
CA TRP A 59 -12.09 -10.80 -13.88
C TRP A 59 -12.67 -11.27 -12.55
N THR A 60 -13.93 -10.90 -12.32
CA THR A 60 -14.70 -11.45 -11.21
C THR A 60 -15.72 -12.46 -11.77
N THR A 61 -15.60 -13.71 -11.34
CA THR A 61 -16.56 -14.76 -11.62
C THR A 61 -17.77 -14.61 -10.69
N PRO A 62 -19.02 -14.55 -11.23
CA PRO A 62 -20.20 -14.33 -10.44
C PRO A 62 -20.47 -15.50 -9.47
N SER A 63 -21.06 -15.18 -8.34
CA SER A 63 -21.50 -16.19 -7.36
C SER A 63 -22.91 -16.73 -7.61
N ARG A 64 -23.62 -16.18 -8.60
CA ARG A 64 -25.02 -16.53 -8.90
C ARG A 64 -25.22 -16.83 -10.38
N THR A 65 -26.28 -17.59 -10.61
CA THR A 65 -26.83 -17.79 -11.95
C THR A 65 -27.81 -16.67 -12.30
N THR A 66 -28.22 -16.60 -13.56
CA THR A 66 -29.25 -15.65 -14.05
C THR A 66 -30.60 -15.84 -13.32
N ASP A 67 -30.84 -17.01 -12.74
CA ASP A 67 -32.02 -17.33 -11.94
C ASP A 67 -31.76 -17.13 -10.42
N GLN A 68 -30.73 -16.37 -10.06
CA GLN A 68 -30.34 -16.00 -8.70
C GLN A 68 -29.94 -17.19 -7.79
N MET A 69 -29.68 -18.37 -8.35
CA MET A 69 -29.20 -19.54 -7.60
C MET A 69 -27.68 -19.41 -7.35
N LEU A 70 -27.22 -19.84 -6.18
CA LEU A 70 -25.79 -19.84 -5.86
C LEU A 70 -25.03 -20.86 -6.70
N ILE A 71 -23.86 -20.47 -7.18
CA ILE A 71 -22.90 -21.33 -7.88
C ILE A 71 -21.97 -21.92 -6.81
N THR A 72 -22.08 -23.21 -6.54
CA THR A 72 -21.27 -23.94 -5.56
C THR A 72 -20.12 -24.71 -6.19
N GLU A 73 -20.30 -25.11 -7.45
CA GLU A 73 -19.30 -25.87 -8.20
C GLU A 73 -18.49 -24.98 -9.13
N PRO A 74 -17.24 -25.36 -9.45
CA PRO A 74 -16.47 -24.65 -10.45
C PRO A 74 -17.15 -24.66 -11.81
N VAL A 75 -17.20 -23.52 -12.48
CA VAL A 75 -17.73 -23.34 -13.83
C VAL A 75 -16.60 -23.27 -14.86
N GLU A 76 -16.89 -23.64 -16.09
CA GLU A 76 -15.93 -23.51 -17.19
C GLU A 76 -15.96 -22.08 -17.74
N ALA A 77 -14.81 -21.42 -17.77
CA ALA A 77 -14.61 -20.13 -18.43
C ALA A 77 -13.89 -20.36 -19.76
N GLU A 78 -14.50 -19.91 -20.84
CA GLU A 78 -13.90 -19.86 -22.16
C GLU A 78 -13.37 -18.47 -22.43
N ILE A 79 -12.08 -18.37 -22.74
CA ILE A 79 -11.39 -17.15 -23.12
C ILE A 79 -11.34 -17.08 -24.65
N CYS A 80 -11.87 -16.02 -25.20
CA CYS A 80 -11.94 -15.78 -26.62
C CYS A 80 -11.00 -14.66 -27.01
N ARG A 81 -10.24 -14.88 -28.06
CA ARG A 81 -9.34 -13.90 -28.66
C ARG A 81 -9.67 -13.72 -30.12
N GLU A 82 -9.87 -12.48 -30.53
CA GLU A 82 -10.07 -12.10 -31.94
C GLU A 82 -9.01 -11.06 -32.32
N THR A 83 -8.46 -11.18 -33.51
CA THR A 83 -7.60 -10.14 -34.07
C THR A 83 -8.51 -9.10 -34.71
N ALA A 84 -8.65 -7.95 -34.08
CA ALA A 84 -9.39 -6.85 -34.67
C ALA A 84 -8.56 -6.25 -35.81
N LEU A 85 -9.15 -6.12 -36.99
CA LEU A 85 -8.55 -5.34 -38.06
C LEU A 85 -8.47 -3.89 -37.59
N ALA A 86 -7.30 -3.27 -37.73
CA ALA A 86 -7.12 -1.84 -37.49
C ALA A 86 -7.86 -1.02 -38.58
N THR A 87 -9.17 -1.00 -38.49
CA THR A 87 -9.97 -0.08 -39.31
C THR A 87 -10.01 1.24 -38.55
N PRO A 88 -9.52 2.35 -39.11
CA PRO A 88 -9.69 3.65 -38.47
C PRO A 88 -11.19 3.86 -38.26
N ALA A 89 -11.55 4.21 -37.01
CA ALA A 89 -12.92 4.56 -36.69
C ALA A 89 -13.32 5.74 -37.59
N SER A 90 -14.18 5.49 -38.60
CA SER A 90 -14.82 6.50 -39.35
C SER A 90 -15.75 7.29 -38.42
N ASP A 91 -15.43 8.56 -38.18
CA ASP A 91 -16.16 9.51 -37.33
C ASP A 91 -17.53 9.86 -37.91
N LYS A 92 -18.38 8.89 -38.20
CA LYS A 92 -19.79 9.09 -38.55
C LYS A 92 -20.66 7.94 -38.04
N VAL A 93 -20.79 7.81 -36.72
CA VAL A 93 -21.96 7.10 -36.20
C VAL A 93 -22.79 8.10 -35.41
N GLY A 94 -23.93 8.46 -36.06
CA GLY A 94 -24.94 9.31 -35.47
C GLY A 94 -25.44 8.79 -34.12
N GLN A 95 -25.91 9.75 -33.34
CA GLN A 95 -26.52 9.61 -32.02
C GLN A 95 -27.80 8.75 -32.03
N ASN A 96 -27.68 7.46 -32.28
CA ASN A 96 -28.71 6.49 -31.98
C ASN A 96 -28.03 5.25 -31.36
N ALA A 97 -27.71 5.33 -30.07
CA ALA A 97 -27.36 4.18 -29.29
C ALA A 97 -28.56 3.23 -29.27
N VAL A 98 -28.55 2.26 -30.16
CA VAL A 98 -29.48 1.14 -30.16
C VAL A 98 -29.28 0.36 -28.88
N LYS A 99 -30.28 0.41 -28.01
CA LYS A 99 -30.48 -0.56 -26.92
C LYS A 99 -30.50 -1.96 -27.56
N GLY A 100 -29.44 -2.74 -27.43
CA GLY A 100 -29.34 -4.09 -27.96
C GLY A 100 -28.12 -4.35 -28.82
N ALA A 101 -26.92 -3.94 -28.38
CA ALA A 101 -25.70 -4.50 -28.95
C ALA A 101 -25.70 -5.99 -28.63
N VAL A 102 -26.17 -6.82 -29.55
CA VAL A 102 -26.01 -8.27 -29.51
C VAL A 102 -24.50 -8.51 -29.42
N THR A 103 -24.03 -8.89 -28.27
CA THR A 103 -22.61 -9.21 -28.04
C THR A 103 -22.28 -10.38 -28.95
N ALA A 104 -21.44 -10.14 -29.95
CA ALA A 104 -21.08 -11.20 -30.90
C ALA A 104 -20.60 -12.45 -30.14
N PRO A 105 -21.06 -13.65 -30.55
CA PRO A 105 -20.65 -14.86 -29.86
C PRO A 105 -19.14 -15.04 -29.92
N CYS A 106 -18.59 -15.73 -28.94
CA CYS A 106 -17.19 -16.08 -28.86
C CYS A 106 -16.83 -17.02 -30.04
N SER A 107 -16.19 -16.48 -31.06
CA SER A 107 -15.92 -17.20 -32.31
C SER A 107 -14.59 -17.97 -32.26
N SER A 108 -13.62 -17.54 -31.46
CA SER A 108 -12.29 -18.13 -31.36
C SER A 108 -11.90 -18.33 -29.89
N VAL A 109 -12.16 -19.52 -29.36
CA VAL A 109 -11.74 -19.91 -28.01
C VAL A 109 -10.26 -20.30 -28.06
N VAL A 110 -9.44 -19.59 -27.29
CA VAL A 110 -8.00 -19.85 -27.16
C VAL A 110 -7.65 -20.61 -25.89
N LEU A 111 -8.48 -20.52 -24.85
CA LEU A 111 -8.22 -21.16 -23.57
C LEU A 111 -9.53 -21.51 -22.86
N ARG A 112 -9.53 -22.64 -22.14
CA ARG A 112 -10.60 -23.04 -21.21
C ARG A 112 -10.01 -23.29 -19.84
N VAL A 113 -10.62 -22.69 -18.81
CA VAL A 113 -10.20 -22.85 -17.43
C VAL A 113 -11.39 -23.10 -16.52
N ARG A 114 -11.22 -23.89 -15.47
CA ARG A 114 -12.25 -24.06 -14.43
C ARG A 114 -12.02 -23.03 -13.34
N VAL A 115 -13.04 -22.22 -13.04
CA VAL A 115 -13.00 -21.13 -12.08
C VAL A 115 -14.07 -21.26 -11.03
N LYS A 116 -13.78 -20.79 -9.82
CA LYS A 116 -14.74 -20.66 -8.73
C LYS A 116 -15.27 -19.23 -8.69
N PRO A 117 -16.43 -18.97 -8.04
CA PRO A 117 -16.89 -17.63 -7.78
C PRO A 117 -15.83 -16.75 -7.09
N GLY A 118 -15.73 -15.49 -7.50
CA GLY A 118 -14.75 -14.53 -6.98
C GLY A 118 -13.69 -14.12 -8.00
N ALA A 119 -12.56 -13.60 -7.51
CA ALA A 119 -11.45 -13.20 -8.35
C ALA A 119 -10.89 -14.39 -9.14
N SER A 120 -10.72 -14.20 -10.43
CA SER A 120 -10.25 -15.23 -11.37
C SER A 120 -9.27 -14.63 -12.36
N GLU A 121 -8.34 -15.45 -12.82
CA GLU A 121 -7.32 -15.05 -13.79
C GLU A 121 -7.07 -16.15 -14.83
N ALA A 122 -6.55 -15.75 -15.97
CA ALA A 122 -6.02 -16.65 -16.99
C ALA A 122 -4.89 -15.98 -17.76
N VAL A 123 -3.99 -16.80 -18.29
CA VAL A 123 -2.86 -16.34 -19.08
C VAL A 123 -2.99 -16.96 -20.47
N ASP A 124 -3.03 -16.10 -21.50
CA ASP A 124 -3.02 -16.49 -22.90
C ASP A 124 -1.60 -16.30 -23.48
N PRO A 125 -0.81 -17.37 -23.67
CA PRO A 125 0.46 -17.28 -24.35
C PRO A 125 0.22 -16.99 -25.83
N LEU A 126 0.79 -15.88 -26.32
CA LEU A 126 0.62 -15.50 -27.72
C LEU A 126 1.49 -16.37 -28.64
N PRO A 127 0.92 -16.90 -29.73
CA PRO A 127 1.69 -17.63 -30.72
C PRO A 127 2.67 -16.72 -31.46
N ALA A 128 3.67 -17.30 -32.11
CA ALA A 128 4.76 -16.57 -32.76
C ALA A 128 4.30 -15.53 -33.77
N GLU A 129 3.20 -15.77 -34.45
CA GLU A 129 2.62 -14.83 -35.43
C GLU A 129 2.07 -13.56 -34.78
N LEU A 130 1.74 -13.62 -33.50
CA LEU A 130 1.25 -12.48 -32.73
C LEU A 130 2.33 -11.82 -31.86
N THR A 131 3.52 -12.42 -31.78
CA THR A 131 4.67 -11.86 -31.06
C THR A 131 5.71 -11.22 -31.98
N SER A 132 5.52 -11.33 -33.29
CA SER A 132 6.33 -10.65 -34.31
C SER A 132 5.63 -9.36 -34.81
N ALA A 133 6.39 -8.51 -35.48
CA ALA A 133 5.85 -7.28 -36.08
C ALA A 133 5.01 -7.58 -37.34
N PRO A 134 4.03 -6.73 -37.70
CA PRO A 134 3.60 -5.53 -36.98
C PRO A 134 2.64 -5.85 -35.81
N ALA A 135 2.59 -4.95 -34.83
CA ALA A 135 1.63 -5.04 -33.73
C ALA A 135 0.18 -4.93 -34.25
N ARG A 136 -0.72 -5.71 -33.66
CA ARG A 136 -2.15 -5.76 -33.99
C ARG A 136 -2.99 -5.61 -32.74
N LEU A 137 -4.21 -5.11 -32.88
CA LEU A 137 -5.20 -5.03 -31.82
C LEU A 137 -5.80 -6.42 -31.58
N LEU A 138 -5.72 -6.92 -30.34
CA LEU A 138 -6.35 -8.14 -29.88
C LEU A 138 -7.56 -7.80 -29.02
N ALA A 139 -8.71 -8.39 -29.33
CA ALA A 139 -9.94 -8.25 -28.58
C ALA A 139 -10.18 -9.53 -27.77
N TYR A 140 -10.39 -9.38 -26.46
CA TYR A 140 -10.65 -10.48 -25.55
C TYR A 140 -12.04 -10.40 -24.94
N ARG A 141 -12.67 -11.55 -24.76
CA ARG A 141 -13.90 -11.75 -24.03
C ARG A 141 -13.81 -13.04 -23.21
N VAL A 142 -14.55 -13.09 -22.13
CA VAL A 142 -14.70 -14.30 -21.31
C VAL A 142 -16.18 -14.65 -21.24
N GLN A 143 -16.51 -15.92 -21.47
CA GLN A 143 -17.86 -16.43 -21.27
C GLN A 143 -17.84 -17.65 -20.35
N LEU A 144 -18.84 -17.75 -19.48
CA LEU A 144 -18.98 -18.89 -18.59
C LEU A 144 -19.95 -19.90 -19.17
N ARG A 145 -19.66 -21.18 -19.00
CA ARG A 145 -20.55 -22.28 -19.39
C ARG A 145 -20.99 -23.09 -18.18
N ASN A 146 -22.26 -23.47 -18.17
CA ASN A 146 -22.75 -24.44 -17.20
C ASN A 146 -22.38 -25.86 -17.62
N VAL A 147 -22.70 -26.86 -16.80
CA VAL A 147 -22.45 -28.28 -17.07
C VAL A 147 -23.11 -28.81 -18.35
N ALA A 148 -24.17 -28.16 -18.85
CA ALA A 148 -24.81 -28.46 -20.11
C ALA A 148 -24.21 -27.70 -21.30
N GLY A 149 -23.10 -27.01 -21.14
CA GLY A 149 -22.41 -26.24 -22.16
C GLY A 149 -23.12 -24.91 -22.57
N ARG A 150 -24.15 -24.48 -21.80
CA ARG A 150 -24.90 -23.26 -22.10
C ARG A 150 -24.29 -22.06 -21.39
N THR A 151 -24.44 -20.86 -22.00
CA THR A 151 -23.90 -19.60 -21.48
C THR A 151 -24.97 -18.51 -21.42
N ALA A 152 -24.82 -17.54 -20.54
CA ALA A 152 -25.59 -16.29 -20.50
C ALA A 152 -25.04 -15.25 -21.51
N GLY A 153 -23.93 -15.54 -22.14
CA GLY A 153 -23.25 -14.67 -23.08
C GLY A 153 -21.83 -14.29 -22.66
N PRO A 154 -21.07 -13.65 -23.55
CA PRO A 154 -19.71 -13.20 -23.26
C PRO A 154 -19.73 -11.87 -22.48
N SER A 155 -18.60 -11.56 -21.83
CA SER A 155 -18.32 -10.29 -21.17
C SER A 155 -18.27 -9.12 -22.18
N ALA A 156 -18.18 -7.91 -21.62
CA ALA A 156 -17.67 -6.76 -22.39
C ALA A 156 -16.29 -7.09 -22.96
N VAL A 157 -15.95 -6.46 -24.10
CA VAL A 157 -14.67 -6.65 -24.76
C VAL A 157 -13.59 -5.81 -24.08
N VAL A 158 -12.41 -6.42 -23.89
CA VAL A 158 -11.18 -5.71 -23.51
C VAL A 158 -10.11 -5.93 -24.56
N TYR A 159 -9.09 -5.08 -24.56
CA TYR A 159 -8.12 -5.06 -25.64
C TYR A 159 -6.70 -5.19 -25.10
N ALA A 160 -5.84 -5.85 -25.87
CA ALA A 160 -4.41 -5.92 -25.65
C ALA A 160 -3.68 -5.75 -27.00
N ALA A 161 -2.40 -5.39 -26.93
CA ALA A 161 -1.57 -5.30 -28.13
C ALA A 161 -0.85 -6.63 -28.39
N SER A 162 -0.72 -7.02 -29.66
CA SER A 162 0.23 -8.02 -30.13
C SER A 162 1.59 -7.38 -30.45
N GLY A 163 2.49 -8.11 -31.10
CA GLY A 163 3.78 -7.61 -31.57
C GLY A 163 4.96 -8.01 -30.66
N PRO A 164 6.17 -7.54 -30.96
CA PRO A 164 7.37 -7.90 -30.22
C PRO A 164 7.30 -7.52 -28.74
N ALA A 165 7.71 -8.44 -27.87
CA ALA A 165 7.84 -8.15 -26.45
C ALA A 165 9.03 -7.23 -26.16
N LEU A 166 8.91 -6.44 -25.10
CA LEU A 166 10.05 -5.71 -24.55
C LEU A 166 11.02 -6.69 -23.87
N ARG A 167 12.31 -6.39 -23.92
CA ARG A 167 13.31 -7.12 -23.14
C ARG A 167 13.07 -6.87 -21.66
N ALA A 168 13.37 -7.83 -20.81
CA ALA A 168 13.35 -7.61 -19.37
C ALA A 168 14.43 -6.61 -18.95
N VAL A 169 14.21 -5.94 -17.82
CA VAL A 169 15.24 -5.10 -17.20
C VAL A 169 16.36 -6.00 -16.69
N GLU A 170 17.61 -5.68 -17.06
CA GLU A 170 18.80 -6.41 -16.68
C GLU A 170 19.57 -5.68 -15.58
N GLU A 171 20.33 -6.43 -14.78
CA GLU A 171 21.27 -5.90 -13.80
C GLU A 171 20.62 -5.02 -12.71
N LEU A 172 19.40 -5.36 -12.26
CA LEU A 172 18.78 -4.65 -11.16
C LEU A 172 19.60 -4.86 -9.87
N ILE A 173 20.07 -3.76 -9.29
CA ILE A 173 20.78 -3.70 -8.01
C ILE A 173 20.01 -2.78 -7.07
N GLY A 174 19.96 -3.15 -5.79
CA GLY A 174 19.32 -2.33 -4.76
C GLY A 174 20.24 -2.19 -3.55
N ARG A 175 20.31 -0.98 -2.99
CA ARG A 175 21.08 -0.72 -1.77
C ARG A 175 20.34 0.25 -0.85
N ALA A 176 20.43 0.00 0.45
CA ALA A 176 19.93 0.90 1.47
C ALA A 176 20.84 2.15 1.55
N THR A 177 20.22 3.31 1.70
CA THR A 177 20.88 4.58 1.99
C THR A 177 20.07 5.35 3.04
N LYS A 178 20.65 6.41 3.61
CA LYS A 178 19.93 7.30 4.54
C LYS A 178 18.70 7.93 3.88
N ALA A 179 18.73 8.17 2.56
CA ALA A 179 17.65 8.78 1.81
C ALA A 179 16.56 7.79 1.35
N GLY A 180 16.72 6.48 1.62
CA GLY A 180 15.84 5.40 1.16
C GLY A 180 16.59 4.32 0.40
N VAL A 181 15.86 3.52 -0.40
CA VAL A 181 16.46 2.47 -1.22
C VAL A 181 16.83 3.04 -2.59
N VAL A 182 18.12 3.04 -2.92
CA VAL A 182 18.61 3.32 -4.27
C VAL A 182 18.54 2.05 -5.10
N LEU A 183 17.89 2.15 -6.25
CA LEU A 183 17.76 1.08 -7.24
C LEU A 183 18.45 1.53 -8.52
N GLU A 184 19.29 0.67 -9.07
CA GLU A 184 20.04 0.90 -10.30
C GLU A 184 19.87 -0.29 -11.23
N TRP A 185 19.80 -0.04 -12.53
CA TRP A 185 19.68 -1.07 -13.58
C TRP A 185 20.37 -0.58 -14.85
N LYS A 186 20.55 -1.51 -15.78
CA LYS A 186 21.07 -1.16 -17.10
C LYS A 186 20.04 -0.35 -17.87
N ALA A 187 20.35 0.90 -18.16
CA ALA A 187 19.47 1.79 -18.91
C ALA A 187 19.10 1.21 -20.29
N ALA A 188 17.85 1.42 -20.72
CA ALA A 188 17.43 1.02 -22.06
C ALA A 188 18.08 1.91 -23.11
N THR A 189 18.59 1.28 -24.16
CA THR A 189 18.98 1.97 -25.39
C THR A 189 17.78 1.96 -26.36
N GLY A 190 16.94 3.03 -26.33
CA GLY A 190 15.80 3.20 -27.25
C GLY A 190 14.43 3.18 -26.52
N GLU A 191 13.39 2.96 -27.23
CA GLU A 191 11.93 3.17 -27.05
C GLU A 191 11.21 2.74 -25.73
N ALA A 192 11.84 2.66 -24.57
CA ALA A 192 11.10 2.49 -23.33
C ALA A 192 10.59 3.84 -22.85
N GLU A 193 9.27 4.00 -22.76
CA GLU A 193 8.63 5.27 -22.43
C GLU A 193 8.42 5.44 -20.93
N ALA A 194 8.34 4.37 -20.17
CA ALA A 194 8.14 4.39 -18.73
C ALA A 194 8.71 3.14 -18.05
N ILE A 195 8.90 3.25 -16.75
CA ILE A 195 9.32 2.16 -15.87
C ILE A 195 8.26 1.98 -14.79
N GLU A 196 7.88 0.76 -14.55
CA GLU A 196 7.12 0.35 -13.37
C GLU A 196 8.05 -0.40 -12.41
N LEU A 197 8.03 0.04 -11.16
CA LEU A 197 8.73 -0.57 -10.04
C LEU A 197 7.69 -1.17 -9.10
N ASP A 198 7.73 -2.47 -8.90
CA ASP A 198 6.92 -3.16 -7.90
C ASP A 198 7.75 -3.37 -6.64
N ARG A 199 7.25 -2.87 -5.51
CA ARG A 199 7.79 -3.07 -4.18
C ARG A 199 6.87 -3.97 -3.37
N ASN A 200 7.41 -5.05 -2.83
CA ASN A 200 6.73 -5.93 -1.90
C ASN A 200 7.41 -5.85 -0.53
N LEU A 201 6.63 -5.57 0.51
CA LEU A 201 7.10 -5.65 1.88
C LEU A 201 7.25 -7.12 2.26
N VAL A 202 8.47 -7.55 2.54
CA VAL A 202 8.75 -8.87 3.10
C VAL A 202 8.37 -8.81 4.57
N GLN A 203 7.39 -9.60 5.00
CA GLN A 203 7.01 -9.63 6.41
C GLN A 203 8.22 -10.01 7.26
N PRO A 204 8.56 -9.23 8.29
CA PRO A 204 9.56 -9.68 9.25
C PRO A 204 9.06 -11.00 9.85
N PRO A 205 9.98 -11.93 10.20
CA PRO A 205 9.59 -13.10 10.97
C PRO A 205 8.83 -12.60 12.19
N THR A 206 7.65 -13.15 12.42
CA THR A 206 6.77 -12.76 13.53
C THR A 206 7.58 -12.84 14.83
N ALA A 207 8.00 -11.70 15.34
CA ALA A 207 8.61 -11.65 16.67
C ALA A 207 7.55 -12.17 17.63
N THR A 208 7.79 -13.33 18.21
CA THR A 208 6.96 -13.89 19.26
C THR A 208 7.04 -12.88 20.41
N VAL A 209 6.03 -12.02 20.52
CA VAL A 209 5.88 -11.15 21.68
C VAL A 209 5.57 -12.06 22.84
N THR A 210 6.59 -12.40 23.59
CA THR A 210 6.40 -13.04 24.90
C THR A 210 5.72 -11.99 25.76
N ALA A 211 4.39 -12.06 25.84
CA ALA A 211 3.62 -11.26 26.75
C ALA A 211 4.02 -11.65 28.17
N THR A 212 4.97 -10.93 28.74
CA THR A 212 5.21 -10.98 30.18
C THR A 212 3.98 -10.34 30.84
N SER A 213 3.08 -11.19 31.33
CA SER A 213 1.93 -10.76 32.10
C SER A 213 2.42 -10.11 33.40
N LEU A 214 2.44 -8.79 33.44
CA LEU A 214 2.48 -8.06 34.70
C LEU A 214 1.15 -8.28 35.41
N ALA A 215 1.16 -9.12 36.43
CA ALA A 215 0.06 -9.34 37.35
C ALA A 215 -0.31 -8.00 38.00
N SER A 216 -1.44 -7.43 37.63
CA SER A 216 -2.04 -6.28 38.31
C SER A 216 -2.59 -6.74 39.66
N SER A 217 -1.95 -6.30 40.73
CA SER A 217 -2.52 -6.35 42.07
C SER A 217 -3.70 -5.39 42.18
N THR A 218 -4.88 -5.95 42.36
CA THR A 218 -6.14 -5.22 42.56
C THR A 218 -6.14 -4.61 43.98
N THR A 219 -6.06 -3.30 44.07
CA THR A 219 -6.43 -2.59 45.29
C THR A 219 -7.74 -1.87 45.06
N THR A 220 -8.76 -2.30 45.75
CA THR A 220 -10.10 -1.73 45.72
C THR A 220 -10.12 -0.40 46.48
N ALA A 221 -10.41 0.69 45.82
CA ALA A 221 -10.80 1.95 46.45
C ALA A 221 -12.07 2.48 45.77
N THR A 222 -13.15 2.44 46.51
CA THR A 222 -14.46 2.99 46.15
C THR A 222 -14.44 4.50 46.33
N THR A 223 -14.63 5.27 45.25
CA THR A 223 -15.18 6.66 45.39
C THR A 223 -15.88 7.02 44.06
N ALA A 224 -17.12 7.41 44.16
CA ALA A 224 -17.96 7.90 43.08
C ALA A 224 -17.46 9.22 42.53
N GLY A 225 -17.31 9.32 41.21
CA GLY A 225 -16.98 10.57 40.52
C GLY A 225 -17.17 10.36 39.02
N SER A 226 -18.12 11.10 38.45
CA SER A 226 -18.48 11.14 37.04
C SER A 226 -17.25 11.30 36.13
N SER A 227 -16.89 10.27 35.38
CA SER A 227 -15.86 10.34 34.34
C SER A 227 -16.49 10.60 33.00
N VAL A 228 -16.21 11.75 32.42
CA VAL A 228 -16.43 12.07 31.01
C VAL A 228 -15.43 11.24 30.22
N GLU A 229 -15.92 10.26 29.51
CA GLU A 229 -15.13 9.41 28.61
C GLU A 229 -14.68 10.23 27.39
N HIS A 230 -13.45 10.73 27.44
CA HIS A 230 -12.79 11.24 26.24
C HIS A 230 -12.36 10.05 25.40
N LYS A 231 -13.16 9.74 24.39
CA LYS A 231 -12.84 8.78 23.34
C LYS A 231 -11.76 9.42 22.45
N GLY A 232 -10.52 9.39 22.90
CA GLY A 232 -9.36 9.70 22.08
C GLY A 232 -9.23 8.62 21.01
N THR A 233 -9.60 8.94 19.78
CA THR A 233 -9.26 8.12 18.61
C THR A 233 -7.73 8.18 18.48
N LEU A 234 -7.05 7.15 18.97
CA LEU A 234 -5.66 6.89 18.58
C LEU A 234 -5.68 6.77 17.04
N LEU A 235 -5.08 7.73 16.37
CA LEU A 235 -4.74 7.60 14.96
C LEU A 235 -3.85 6.36 14.86
N GLY A 236 -4.47 5.22 14.49
CA GLY A 236 -3.75 3.99 14.26
C GLY A 236 -2.69 4.26 13.20
N ALA A 237 -1.45 3.88 13.49
CA ALA A 237 -0.38 3.91 12.49
C ALA A 237 -0.91 3.24 11.23
N THR A 238 -0.92 3.97 10.13
CA THR A 238 -1.38 3.45 8.82
C THR A 238 -0.46 2.30 8.47
N LYS A 239 -0.99 1.09 8.49
CA LYS A 239 -0.21 -0.11 8.15
C LYS A 239 0.30 0.06 6.72
N GLU A 240 1.61 -0.01 6.53
CA GLU A 240 2.22 0.07 5.21
C GLU A 240 1.62 -1.00 4.29
N PRO A 241 1.25 -0.66 3.04
CA PRO A 241 0.71 -1.63 2.10
C PRO A 241 1.77 -2.69 1.77
N LEU A 242 1.35 -3.96 1.71
CA LEU A 242 2.22 -5.10 1.40
C LEU A 242 2.82 -5.00 -0.01
N GLU A 243 2.06 -4.42 -0.94
CA GLU A 243 2.47 -4.21 -2.32
C GLU A 243 2.28 -2.75 -2.70
N THR A 244 3.29 -2.18 -3.33
CA THR A 244 3.24 -0.79 -3.83
C THR A 244 3.85 -0.76 -5.22
N ARG A 245 3.17 -0.10 -6.15
CA ARG A 245 3.68 0.11 -7.50
C ARG A 245 3.99 1.57 -7.73
N PHE A 246 5.19 1.83 -8.17
CA PHE A 246 5.67 3.15 -8.57
C PHE A 246 5.83 3.18 -10.09
N ARG A 247 5.53 4.32 -10.69
CA ARG A 247 5.78 4.53 -12.12
C ARG A 247 6.62 5.80 -12.30
N THR A 248 7.69 5.68 -13.05
CA THR A 248 8.54 6.78 -13.46
C THR A 248 8.45 6.94 -14.98
N GLY A 249 8.40 8.18 -15.44
CA GLY A 249 8.14 8.52 -16.84
C GLY A 249 6.65 8.70 -17.12
N ALA A 250 6.31 9.70 -17.92
CA ALA A 250 4.94 9.93 -18.41
C ALA A 250 4.82 9.39 -19.83
N ALA A 251 3.64 8.85 -20.20
CA ALA A 251 3.32 8.52 -21.57
C ALA A 251 3.51 9.76 -22.47
N GLY A 252 4.31 9.65 -23.50
CA GLY A 252 4.63 10.75 -24.41
C GLY A 252 5.74 11.70 -24.00
N SER A 253 6.41 11.46 -22.87
CA SER A 253 7.63 12.16 -22.48
C SER A 253 8.86 11.39 -23.00
N SER A 254 9.70 12.02 -23.81
CA SER A 254 10.96 11.46 -24.27
C SER A 254 12.03 11.49 -23.15
N THR A 255 11.65 11.08 -21.94
CA THR A 255 12.61 10.95 -20.85
C THR A 255 13.47 9.73 -21.11
N VAL A 256 14.75 10.01 -21.33
CA VAL A 256 15.78 8.97 -21.37
C VAL A 256 15.75 8.24 -20.02
N ASP A 257 15.75 6.90 -20.06
CA ASP A 257 15.89 6.12 -18.85
C ASP A 257 17.20 6.47 -18.14
N ALA A 258 17.07 6.93 -16.89
CA ALA A 258 18.22 7.32 -16.09
C ALA A 258 19.02 6.11 -15.55
N GLY A 259 18.54 4.88 -15.73
CA GLY A 259 19.18 3.67 -15.21
C GLY A 259 19.07 3.52 -13.69
N GLY A 260 18.16 4.24 -13.04
CA GLY A 260 17.98 4.14 -11.60
C GLY A 260 16.93 5.08 -11.02
N THR A 261 16.56 4.80 -9.77
CA THR A 261 15.63 5.63 -8.97
C THR A 261 15.89 5.45 -7.47
N ILE A 262 15.26 6.29 -6.65
CA ILE A 262 15.31 6.18 -5.19
C ILE A 262 13.89 6.02 -4.64
N ASP A 263 13.63 4.93 -3.93
CA ASP A 263 12.45 4.79 -3.09
C ASP A 263 12.68 5.47 -1.75
N ARG A 264 12.20 6.70 -1.62
CA ARG A 264 12.29 7.53 -0.40
C ARG A 264 11.26 7.16 0.65
N THR A 265 10.31 6.27 0.33
CA THR A 265 9.23 5.84 1.21
C THR A 265 9.56 4.56 1.97
N ALA A 266 10.72 3.94 1.67
CA ALA A 266 11.22 2.78 2.38
C ALA A 266 11.57 3.14 3.82
N GLN A 267 11.06 2.36 4.79
CA GLN A 267 11.19 2.64 6.23
C GLN A 267 12.30 1.80 6.83
N ILE A 268 13.03 2.39 7.78
CA ILE A 268 14.04 1.69 8.58
C ILE A 268 13.37 0.53 9.36
N GLY A 269 14.07 -0.58 9.45
CA GLY A 269 13.57 -1.80 10.12
C GLY A 269 12.76 -2.72 9.21
N HIS A 270 12.50 -2.33 7.96
CA HIS A 270 11.74 -3.14 7.01
C HIS A 270 12.64 -3.77 5.95
N THR A 271 12.17 -4.87 5.39
CA THR A 271 12.80 -5.55 4.26
C THR A 271 11.87 -5.50 3.06
N TYR A 272 12.36 -5.04 1.94
CA TYR A 272 11.61 -4.88 0.70
C TYR A 272 12.18 -5.74 -0.41
N ARG A 273 11.29 -6.26 -1.24
CA ARG A 273 11.62 -6.96 -2.47
C ARG A 273 11.16 -6.12 -3.65
N TYR A 274 12.07 -5.80 -4.54
CA TYR A 274 11.81 -4.96 -5.73
C TYR A 274 11.93 -5.77 -7.01
N THR A 275 11.05 -5.48 -7.97
CA THR A 275 11.17 -5.86 -9.38
C THR A 275 10.86 -4.67 -10.26
N VAL A 276 11.45 -4.62 -11.44
CA VAL A 276 11.31 -3.51 -12.40
C VAL A 276 10.87 -4.04 -13.75
N GLN A 277 10.01 -3.30 -14.45
CA GLN A 277 9.52 -3.61 -15.78
C GLN A 277 9.59 -2.38 -16.69
N TRP A 278 9.94 -2.60 -17.95
CA TRP A 278 9.74 -1.61 -19.01
C TRP A 278 8.27 -1.55 -19.39
N VAL A 279 7.76 -0.36 -19.67
CA VAL A 279 6.42 -0.13 -20.18
C VAL A 279 6.49 0.73 -21.44
N ARG A 280 5.84 0.27 -22.49
CA ARG A 280 5.68 1.02 -23.75
C ARG A 280 4.20 1.22 -24.02
N SER A 281 3.82 2.45 -24.32
CA SER A 281 2.48 2.78 -24.82
C SER A 281 2.47 2.77 -26.34
N MET A 282 1.40 2.28 -26.94
CA MET A 282 1.18 2.30 -28.38
C MET A 282 -0.27 2.55 -28.74
N GLU A 283 -0.47 3.25 -29.84
CA GLU A 283 -1.80 3.54 -30.37
C GLU A 283 -2.22 2.48 -31.40
N LEU A 284 -3.26 1.71 -31.10
CA LEU A 284 -3.80 0.70 -31.99
C LEU A 284 -5.32 0.82 -32.06
N GLY A 285 -5.87 1.03 -33.27
CA GLY A 285 -7.31 1.15 -33.46
C GLY A 285 -7.95 2.28 -32.65
N GLY A 286 -7.26 3.41 -32.51
CA GLY A 286 -7.72 4.57 -31.73
C GLY A 286 -7.73 4.34 -30.21
N ARG A 287 -6.93 3.40 -29.70
CA ARG A 287 -6.80 3.08 -28.28
C ARG A 287 -5.34 3.10 -27.88
N THR A 288 -5.04 3.72 -26.75
CA THR A 288 -3.74 3.64 -26.10
C THR A 288 -3.65 2.33 -25.33
N LEU A 289 -2.69 1.48 -25.68
CA LEU A 289 -2.46 0.18 -25.06
C LEU A 289 -1.03 0.11 -24.51
N GLU A 290 -0.86 -0.55 -23.39
CA GLU A 290 0.44 -0.74 -22.77
C GLU A 290 0.95 -2.16 -22.95
N VAL A 291 2.26 -2.27 -23.26
CA VAL A 291 3.01 -3.51 -23.29
C VAL A 291 4.09 -3.42 -22.24
N ARG A 292 4.13 -4.40 -21.35
CA ARG A 292 5.14 -4.52 -20.30
C ARG A 292 6.16 -5.60 -20.65
N SER A 293 7.39 -5.37 -20.26
CA SER A 293 8.39 -6.44 -20.27
C SER A 293 8.05 -7.54 -19.24
N LEU A 294 8.75 -8.63 -19.27
CA LEU A 294 8.82 -9.51 -18.10
C LEU A 294 9.46 -8.72 -16.93
N PRO A 295 9.08 -9.01 -15.68
CA PRO A 295 9.76 -8.45 -14.53
C PRO A 295 11.24 -8.81 -14.53
N SER A 296 12.07 -7.92 -14.03
CA SER A 296 13.48 -8.20 -13.74
C SER A 296 13.64 -9.36 -12.74
N ALA A 297 14.84 -9.86 -12.58
CA ALA A 297 15.21 -10.59 -11.37
C ALA A 297 14.90 -9.69 -10.15
N ALA A 298 14.39 -10.30 -9.08
CA ALA A 298 14.05 -9.55 -7.88
C ALA A 298 15.30 -9.26 -7.05
N VAL A 299 15.37 -8.04 -6.49
CA VAL A 299 16.38 -7.68 -5.49
C VAL A 299 15.69 -7.49 -4.13
N THR A 300 16.33 -7.97 -3.07
CA THR A 300 15.84 -7.79 -1.69
C THR A 300 16.78 -6.84 -0.95
N VAL A 301 16.22 -5.80 -0.33
CA VAL A 301 16.95 -4.79 0.40
C VAL A 301 16.39 -4.68 1.82
N GLU A 302 17.26 -4.83 2.82
CA GLU A 302 16.95 -4.63 4.22
C GLU A 302 17.35 -3.21 4.63
N MET A 303 16.40 -2.42 5.13
CA MET A 303 16.61 -1.06 5.62
C MET A 303 17.05 -1.09 7.08
N LYS A 304 18.34 -1.39 7.31
CA LYS A 304 18.92 -1.36 8.64
C LYS A 304 19.20 0.07 9.08
N ASN A 305 19.01 0.37 10.37
CA ASN A 305 19.46 1.63 10.95
C ASN A 305 20.99 1.58 11.21
N VAL A 306 21.76 1.72 10.15
CA VAL A 306 23.24 1.71 10.19
C VAL A 306 23.86 3.06 9.84
N PHE A 307 23.02 4.06 9.59
CA PHE A 307 23.45 5.39 9.16
C PHE A 307 23.55 6.31 10.40
N PRO A 308 24.70 6.94 10.62
CA PRO A 308 24.81 7.91 11.70
C PRO A 308 23.91 9.13 11.43
N PRO A 309 23.40 9.78 12.50
CA PRO A 309 22.73 11.07 12.39
C PRO A 309 23.63 12.15 11.78
N GLU A 310 23.06 13.30 11.46
CA GLU A 310 23.84 14.50 11.13
C GLU A 310 24.48 15.08 12.39
N ALA A 311 25.59 15.81 12.22
CA ALA A 311 26.22 16.50 13.33
C ALA A 311 25.30 17.59 13.87
N PRO A 312 25.14 17.73 15.21
CA PRO A 312 24.41 18.85 15.79
C PRO A 312 24.97 20.20 15.33
N VAL A 313 24.09 21.16 15.10
CA VAL A 313 24.46 22.52 14.65
C VAL A 313 24.06 23.56 15.70
N GLY A 314 24.60 24.77 15.58
CA GLY A 314 24.24 25.89 16.44
C GLY A 314 24.72 25.74 17.89
N LEU A 315 25.82 25.00 18.13
CA LEU A 315 26.39 24.87 19.48
C LEU A 315 26.86 26.23 20.00
N VAL A 316 26.35 26.57 21.19
CA VAL A 316 26.74 27.82 21.93
C VAL A 316 27.11 27.43 23.35
N ALA A 317 28.12 28.10 23.89
CA ALA A 317 28.55 27.98 25.27
C ALA A 317 28.37 29.33 25.99
N VAL A 318 27.83 29.30 27.19
CA VAL A 318 27.58 30.50 28.02
C VAL A 318 28.13 30.28 29.41
N PRO A 319 29.06 31.15 29.88
CA PRO A 319 29.60 31.05 31.24
C PRO A 319 28.55 31.41 32.29
N GLY A 320 28.54 30.71 33.42
CA GLY A 320 27.57 30.92 34.49
C GLY A 320 28.10 30.46 35.85
N PHE A 321 27.24 30.54 36.84
CA PHE A 321 27.54 30.07 38.20
C PHE A 321 26.36 29.21 38.70
N THR A 322 26.66 28.25 39.57
CA THR A 322 25.61 27.50 40.30
C THR A 322 24.86 28.42 41.26
N SER A 323 23.51 28.37 41.22
CA SER A 323 22.68 28.99 42.26
C SER A 323 22.46 28.02 43.40
N ALA A 324 23.34 28.00 44.37
CA ALA A 324 23.12 27.22 45.61
C ALA A 324 22.50 28.13 46.65
N ALA A 325 21.27 27.87 47.07
CA ALA A 325 20.52 28.66 48.06
C ALA A 325 21.18 28.68 49.43
N ASN A 326 22.18 27.82 49.73
CA ASN A 326 22.79 27.68 51.02
C ASN A 326 24.34 27.51 50.98
N ASP A 327 24.99 27.70 49.86
CA ASP A 327 26.45 27.58 49.74
C ASP A 327 27.03 28.95 49.39
N SER A 328 27.91 29.45 50.27
CA SER A 328 28.54 30.77 50.12
C SER A 328 29.59 30.87 49.01
N ALA A 329 29.85 29.73 48.32
CA ALA A 329 30.78 29.70 47.19
C ALA A 329 30.01 29.30 45.89
N GLN A 330 29.77 30.28 45.05
CA GLN A 330 29.28 30.01 43.69
C GLN A 330 30.36 29.26 42.92
N LYS A 331 30.00 28.09 42.35
CA LYS A 331 30.91 27.32 41.48
C LYS A 331 30.68 27.73 40.03
N PRO A 332 31.78 27.91 39.26
CA PRO A 332 31.67 28.22 37.86
C PRO A 332 30.99 27.10 37.07
N THR A 333 30.21 27.42 36.08
CA THR A 333 29.60 26.50 35.12
C THR A 333 29.76 27.04 33.72
N ILE A 334 29.67 26.14 32.72
CA ILE A 334 29.48 26.51 31.32
C ILE A 334 28.20 25.80 30.86
N ASP A 335 27.24 26.60 30.43
CA ASP A 335 25.96 26.12 29.90
C ASP A 335 26.05 25.99 28.38
N LEU A 336 25.81 24.79 27.86
CA LEU A 336 25.82 24.48 26.44
C LEU A 336 24.39 24.35 25.94
N SER A 337 24.13 24.82 24.74
CA SER A 337 22.88 24.62 24.01
C SER A 337 23.15 24.50 22.51
N TRP A 338 22.34 23.74 21.82
CA TRP A 338 22.43 23.54 20.38
C TRP A 338 21.06 23.38 19.76
N GLU A 339 20.94 23.36 18.44
CA GLU A 339 19.68 23.11 17.77
C GLU A 339 19.29 21.63 17.92
N PRO A 340 18.03 21.33 18.34
CA PRO A 340 17.55 19.97 18.42
C PRO A 340 17.57 19.29 17.06
N ASP A 341 18.10 18.08 16.98
CA ASP A 341 18.06 17.29 15.78
C ASP A 341 16.61 16.82 15.50
N MET A 342 16.13 17.10 14.29
CA MET A 342 14.78 16.76 13.86
C MET A 342 14.71 15.41 13.12
N GLU A 343 15.83 14.69 13.00
CA GLU A 343 15.84 13.38 12.39
C GLU A 343 15.05 12.36 13.25
N PRO A 344 14.36 11.41 12.62
CA PRO A 344 13.73 10.32 13.37
C PRO A 344 14.79 9.42 14.00
N HIS A 345 14.44 8.77 15.11
CA HIS A 345 15.31 7.79 15.77
C HIS A 345 16.54 8.37 16.48
N ILE A 346 16.52 9.63 16.91
CA ILE A 346 17.54 10.18 17.80
C ILE A 346 17.24 9.73 19.22
N ALA A 347 18.22 9.06 19.85
CA ALA A 347 18.14 8.65 21.25
C ALA A 347 18.64 9.73 22.22
N GLY A 348 19.58 10.58 21.76
CA GLY A 348 20.16 11.66 22.55
C GLY A 348 21.49 12.15 22.00
N TYR A 349 22.22 12.83 22.86
CA TYR A 349 23.48 13.48 22.50
C TYR A 349 24.61 13.07 23.44
N ARG A 350 25.88 13.24 22.99
CA ARG A 350 27.10 13.16 23.78
C ARG A 350 27.83 14.47 23.73
N VAL A 351 28.37 14.90 24.87
CA VAL A 351 29.10 16.15 25.02
C VAL A 351 30.56 15.85 25.26
N TYR A 352 31.40 16.50 24.49
CA TYR A 352 32.87 16.37 24.58
C TYR A 352 33.47 17.69 24.97
N ARG A 353 34.48 17.64 25.85
CA ARG A 353 35.25 18.78 26.32
C ARG A 353 36.73 18.56 26.10
N HIS A 354 37.45 19.61 25.77
CA HIS A 354 38.90 19.71 25.73
C HIS A 354 39.37 20.88 26.61
N ASP A 355 40.24 20.63 27.58
CA ASP A 355 40.84 21.68 28.41
C ASP A 355 42.01 22.32 27.65
N LEU A 356 41.85 23.57 27.22
CA LEU A 356 42.83 24.29 26.41
C LEU A 356 43.99 24.87 27.23
N ASP A 357 43.82 24.99 28.54
CA ASP A 357 44.82 25.44 29.48
C ASP A 357 45.37 24.29 30.35
N GLY A 358 45.03 23.05 29.97
CA GLY A 358 45.60 21.82 30.55
C GLY A 358 46.98 21.50 30.03
N ASP A 359 47.53 20.37 30.46
CA ASP A 359 48.81 19.86 29.97
C ASP A 359 48.75 19.66 28.41
N ALA A 360 49.90 19.78 27.73
CA ALA A 360 49.98 19.63 26.28
C ALA A 360 49.51 18.30 25.70
N ALA A 361 49.26 17.29 26.57
CA ALA A 361 48.66 15.99 26.25
C ALA A 361 47.16 15.92 26.50
N SER A 362 46.46 17.05 26.77
CA SER A 362 45.02 17.10 26.96
C SER A 362 44.27 16.58 25.71
N THR A 363 43.39 15.61 25.92
CA THR A 363 42.57 15.00 24.87
C THR A 363 41.10 15.34 25.09
N TRP A 364 40.29 15.17 24.05
CA TRP A 364 38.87 15.29 24.18
C TRP A 364 38.29 14.24 25.15
N THR A 365 37.58 14.71 26.16
CA THR A 365 36.94 13.88 27.17
C THR A 365 35.43 13.96 27.03
N GLN A 366 34.74 12.81 26.99
CA GLN A 366 33.30 12.74 27.08
C GLN A 366 32.85 13.09 28.49
N LEU A 367 31.93 14.00 28.66
CA LEU A 367 31.46 14.51 29.96
C LEU A 367 30.33 13.68 30.58
N ASP A 368 29.51 13.06 29.76
CA ASP A 368 28.33 12.29 30.16
C ASP A 368 28.62 10.79 30.11
N SER A 369 28.12 10.05 31.09
CA SER A 369 28.13 8.57 31.10
C SER A 369 26.90 7.99 30.41
N GLU A 370 25.80 8.76 30.33
CA GLU A 370 24.53 8.42 29.68
C GLU A 370 24.22 9.47 28.60
N LEU A 371 23.37 9.12 27.63
CA LEU A 371 22.96 10.06 26.61
C LEU A 371 22.17 11.21 27.20
N VAL A 372 22.49 12.42 26.76
CA VAL A 372 21.77 13.65 27.12
C VAL A 372 20.50 13.71 26.27
N PRO A 373 19.29 13.65 26.86
CA PRO A 373 18.05 13.52 26.08
C PRO A 373 17.53 14.85 25.49
N VAL A 374 18.14 15.97 25.84
CA VAL A 374 17.76 17.32 25.42
C VAL A 374 18.94 18.06 24.80
N ALA A 375 18.66 19.04 23.96
CA ALA A 375 19.67 19.83 23.26
C ALA A 375 20.34 20.90 24.18
N ALA A 376 20.65 20.53 25.40
CA ALA A 376 21.31 21.40 26.39
C ALA A 376 22.10 20.57 27.40
N TYR A 377 23.21 21.09 27.88
CA TYR A 377 24.04 20.49 28.90
C TYR A 377 24.69 21.53 29.78
N ARG A 378 24.81 21.27 31.09
CA ARG A 378 25.52 22.14 32.02
C ARG A 378 26.78 21.45 32.53
N ASP A 379 27.95 21.96 32.16
CA ASP A 379 29.21 21.53 32.72
C ASP A 379 29.46 22.26 34.05
N GLN A 380 29.40 21.50 35.14
CA GLN A 380 29.69 21.97 36.53
C GLN A 380 31.08 21.58 37.01
N THR A 381 31.90 21.03 36.13
CA THR A 381 33.23 20.51 36.50
C THR A 381 34.35 21.40 36.00
N VAL A 382 34.03 22.59 35.45
CA VAL A 382 34.96 23.56 34.98
C VAL A 382 35.70 24.26 36.12
N VAL A 383 36.94 24.67 35.88
CA VAL A 383 37.76 25.41 36.82
C VAL A 383 37.80 26.90 36.44
N SER A 384 37.57 27.76 37.40
CA SER A 384 37.53 29.21 37.24
C SER A 384 38.74 29.74 36.44
N GLY A 385 38.45 30.57 35.42
CA GLY A 385 39.46 31.22 34.57
C GLY A 385 40.10 30.34 33.50
N ARG A 386 39.76 29.02 33.44
CA ARG A 386 40.29 28.14 32.39
C ARG A 386 39.41 28.20 31.14
N ARG A 387 40.03 27.98 29.99
CA ARG A 387 39.36 27.91 28.68
C ARG A 387 39.11 26.46 28.30
N TYR A 388 37.89 26.21 27.83
CA TYR A 388 37.45 24.88 27.38
C TYR A 388 36.88 24.96 25.97
N ALA A 389 37.21 23.98 25.15
CA ALA A 389 36.54 23.72 23.89
C ALA A 389 35.49 22.63 24.05
N TYR A 390 34.35 22.79 23.38
CA TYR A 390 33.23 21.80 23.43
C TYR A 390 32.81 21.40 22.02
N GLN A 391 32.41 20.16 21.90
CA GLN A 391 31.76 19.58 20.72
C GLN A 391 30.66 18.64 21.17
N VAL A 392 29.66 18.44 20.32
CA VAL A 392 28.52 17.57 20.58
C VAL A 392 28.30 16.61 19.42
N THR A 393 27.88 15.39 19.72
CA THR A 393 27.43 14.41 18.71
C THR A 393 25.98 14.02 18.99
N ALA A 394 25.24 13.63 17.95
CA ALA A 394 23.94 12.99 18.04
C ALA A 394 24.11 11.47 17.98
N VAL A 395 23.28 10.73 18.71
CA VAL A 395 23.31 9.27 18.74
C VAL A 395 21.91 8.75 18.43
N SER A 396 21.83 7.82 17.48
CA SER A 396 20.55 7.16 17.12
C SER A 396 20.16 6.10 18.15
N ASP A 397 18.90 5.65 18.09
CA ASP A 397 18.38 4.53 18.89
C ASP A 397 19.09 3.19 18.60
N ALA A 398 19.72 3.06 17.43
CA ALA A 398 20.58 1.93 17.07
C ALA A 398 22.03 2.07 17.55
N GLY A 399 22.37 3.18 18.23
CA GLY A 399 23.70 3.43 18.76
C GLY A 399 24.71 4.00 17.75
N ASN A 400 24.26 4.41 16.56
CA ASN A 400 25.12 5.08 15.58
C ASN A 400 25.35 6.53 16.04
N GLU A 401 26.62 6.92 16.12
CA GLU A 401 27.03 8.26 16.54
C GLU A 401 27.44 9.12 15.33
N SER A 402 26.98 10.38 15.31
CA SER A 402 27.31 11.35 14.27
C SER A 402 28.79 11.77 14.31
N THR A 403 29.23 12.50 13.30
CA THR A 403 30.42 13.34 13.42
C THR A 403 30.17 14.42 14.47
N ARG A 404 31.26 15.00 14.99
CA ARG A 404 31.19 16.07 15.99
C ARG A 404 30.69 17.37 15.34
N SER A 405 30.00 18.18 16.14
CA SER A 405 29.61 19.55 15.79
C SER A 405 30.84 20.45 15.54
N ASP A 406 30.59 21.65 15.06
CA ASP A 406 31.57 22.71 15.14
C ASP A 406 31.99 22.92 16.60
N GLU A 407 33.26 23.32 16.77
CA GLU A 407 33.86 23.59 18.07
C GLU A 407 33.42 24.97 18.58
N VAL A 408 33.03 25.04 19.85
CA VAL A 408 32.87 26.30 20.58
C VAL A 408 33.88 26.40 21.73
N VAL A 409 34.48 27.54 21.89
CA VAL A 409 35.44 27.80 22.97
C VAL A 409 34.85 28.81 23.96
N GLU A 410 34.92 28.50 25.25
CA GLU A 410 34.43 29.40 26.29
C GLU A 410 35.39 29.37 27.51
N THR A 411 35.41 30.50 28.24
CA THR A 411 36.20 30.66 29.47
C THR A 411 35.28 30.50 30.69
N ALA A 412 35.63 29.61 31.60
CA ALA A 412 34.91 29.49 32.84
C ALA A 412 35.03 30.79 33.67
N PRO A 413 33.90 31.31 34.21
CA PRO A 413 33.92 32.63 34.86
C PRO A 413 34.82 32.62 36.06
N GLY A 414 35.53 33.76 36.29
CA GLY A 414 36.30 34.03 37.49
C GLY A 414 35.42 34.28 38.68
N PRO A 415 35.93 34.21 39.91
CA PRO A 415 35.22 34.53 41.12
C PRO A 415 34.81 36.00 41.20
#